data_0317f942f209753ed1457234d8a84eb1
#
_entry.id   0317f942f209753ed1457234d8a84eb1
#
_cell.length_a   1.000
_cell.length_b   1.000
_cell.length_c   1.000
_cell.angle_alpha   90.00
_cell.angle_beta   90.00
_cell.angle_gamma   90.00
#
_symmetry.space_group_name_H-M   'P 1'
#
loop_
_entity.id
_entity.type
_entity.pdbx_description
1 polymer ?
#
loop_
_entity_poly.entity_id
_entity_poly.type
_entity_poly.pdbx_seq_one_letter_code
_entity_poly.pdbx_strand_id
1 'polypeptide(L)'
;KRSIISKSSAIGKGTIVQSEVNVSAECNIGKFVKLNTFCNIMHNSIIEDYTTIAPNAVLLGNVKTGKLCYIGSNATILPNICICDNVVVGAGAVVTKDITTPGTYVGVPARLLKDI
;
A
#
# COMPACT_ATOMS: atom_id res chain seq x y z
N LYS A 1 -15.31 8.50 5.67
CA LYS A 1 -16.53 9.20 5.46
C LYS A 1 -16.70 9.70 4.05
N ARG A 2 -15.77 10.42 3.54
CA ARG A 2 -15.83 10.91 2.17
C ARG A 2 -15.00 10.08 1.24
N SER A 3 -14.80 8.82 1.60
CA SER A 3 -13.99 7.93 0.78
C SER A 3 -14.68 7.64 -0.54
N ILE A 4 -13.87 7.48 -1.57
CA ILE A 4 -14.33 7.14 -2.90
C ILE A 4 -13.77 5.79 -3.24
N ILE A 5 -14.65 4.81 -3.39
CA ILE A 5 -14.22 3.46 -3.77
C ILE A 5 -14.94 3.10 -5.06
N SER A 6 -14.16 2.79 -6.08
CA SER A 6 -14.73 2.42 -7.37
C SER A 6 -15.59 1.16 -7.23
N LYS A 7 -16.70 1.12 -7.94
CA LYS A 7 -17.61 -0.03 -7.91
C LYS A 7 -16.96 -1.29 -8.44
N SER A 8 -15.94 -1.16 -9.27
CA SER A 8 -15.26 -2.31 -9.84
C SER A 8 -14.22 -2.91 -8.90
N SER A 9 -13.98 -2.29 -7.75
CA SER A 9 -12.99 -2.76 -6.79
C SER A 9 -13.64 -3.62 -5.72
N ALA A 10 -12.88 -4.60 -5.22
CA ALA A 10 -13.34 -5.50 -4.17
C ALA A 10 -12.61 -5.20 -2.88
N ILE A 11 -13.36 -5.17 -1.78
CA ILE A 11 -12.82 -4.92 -0.44
C ILE A 11 -13.14 -6.14 0.42
N GLY A 12 -12.10 -6.73 1.00
CA GLY A 12 -12.27 -7.93 1.80
C GLY A 12 -12.89 -7.69 3.15
N LYS A 13 -13.28 -8.78 3.79
CA LYS A 13 -13.90 -8.79 5.11
C LYS A 13 -12.99 -8.16 6.15
N GLY A 14 -13.54 -7.35 7.04
CA GLY A 14 -12.80 -6.77 8.16
C GLY A 14 -11.88 -5.63 7.81
N THR A 15 -11.84 -5.22 6.55
CA THR A 15 -11.02 -4.11 6.13
C THR A 15 -11.65 -2.80 6.57
N ILE A 16 -10.82 -1.91 7.10
CA ILE A 16 -11.24 -0.61 7.61
C ILE A 16 -10.78 0.46 6.64
N VAL A 17 -11.72 1.26 6.17
CA VAL A 17 -11.44 2.37 5.27
C VAL A 17 -11.73 3.66 6.01
N GLN A 18 -10.70 4.44 6.26
CA GLN A 18 -10.84 5.71 6.95
C GLN A 18 -11.36 6.80 6.01
N SER A 19 -11.46 8.03 6.53
CA SER A 19 -11.99 9.14 5.76
C SER A 19 -11.06 9.51 4.59
N GLU A 20 -11.64 9.99 3.51
CA GLU A 20 -10.92 10.59 2.39
C GLU A 20 -9.96 9.62 1.70
N VAL A 21 -10.22 8.32 1.79
CA VAL A 21 -9.45 7.31 1.07
C VAL A 21 -9.97 7.22 -0.35
N ASN A 22 -9.07 7.09 -1.31
CA ASN A 22 -9.45 6.86 -2.70
C ASN A 22 -8.97 5.50 -3.16
N VAL A 23 -9.90 4.66 -3.61
CA VAL A 23 -9.59 3.37 -4.24
C VAL A 23 -10.13 3.43 -5.66
N SER A 24 -9.22 3.43 -6.62
CA SER A 24 -9.56 3.55 -8.02
C SER A 24 -10.10 2.23 -8.59
N ALA A 25 -10.26 2.18 -9.89
CA ALA A 25 -10.93 1.05 -10.55
C ALA A 25 -10.10 -0.23 -10.49
N GLU A 26 -10.81 -1.37 -10.43
CA GLU A 26 -10.23 -2.69 -10.60
C GLU A 26 -9.19 -3.04 -9.53
N CYS A 27 -9.31 -2.49 -8.33
CA CYS A 27 -8.44 -2.85 -7.22
C CYS A 27 -9.00 -4.02 -6.46
N ASN A 28 -8.11 -4.77 -5.83
CA ASN A 28 -8.49 -5.92 -5.03
C ASN A 28 -7.83 -5.79 -3.67
N ILE A 29 -8.63 -5.47 -2.66
CA ILE A 29 -8.15 -5.24 -1.29
C ILE A 29 -8.53 -6.46 -0.48
N GLY A 30 -7.55 -7.05 0.21
CA GLY A 30 -7.76 -8.26 0.98
C GLY A 30 -8.54 -8.05 2.27
N LYS A 31 -8.39 -9.01 3.18
CA LYS A 31 -9.10 -9.03 4.46
C LYS A 31 -8.28 -8.32 5.52
N PHE A 32 -8.97 -7.65 6.43
CA PHE A 32 -8.35 -7.03 7.60
C PHE A 32 -7.21 -6.07 7.22
N VAL A 33 -7.39 -5.38 6.12
CA VAL A 33 -6.48 -4.34 5.66
C VAL A 33 -6.92 -3.02 6.31
N LYS A 34 -5.97 -2.15 6.58
CA LYS A 34 -6.27 -0.80 7.07
C LYS A 34 -5.87 0.22 6.03
N LEU A 35 -6.83 0.95 5.53
CA LEU A 35 -6.59 2.06 4.61
C LEU A 35 -6.81 3.35 5.37
N ASN A 36 -5.72 4.02 5.70
CA ASN A 36 -5.78 5.21 6.54
C ASN A 36 -6.06 6.47 5.73
N THR A 37 -6.40 7.52 6.44
CA THR A 37 -6.89 8.77 5.87
C THR A 37 -6.01 9.30 4.75
N PHE A 38 -6.64 9.69 3.66
CA PHE A 38 -6.00 10.27 2.49
C PHE A 38 -5.06 9.33 1.72
N CYS A 39 -4.99 8.05 2.05
CA CYS A 39 -4.21 7.17 1.20
C CYS A 39 -4.91 7.01 -0.15
N ASN A 40 -4.13 6.70 -1.16
CA ASN A 40 -4.61 6.68 -2.53
C ASN A 40 -4.13 5.40 -3.21
N ILE A 41 -5.09 4.54 -3.54
CA ILE A 41 -4.80 3.25 -4.19
C ILE A 41 -5.26 3.38 -5.63
N MET A 42 -4.30 3.43 -6.55
CA MET A 42 -4.60 3.67 -7.95
C MET A 42 -5.00 2.36 -8.63
N HIS A 43 -5.41 2.47 -9.87
CA HIS A 43 -6.08 1.40 -10.60
C HIS A 43 -5.28 0.08 -10.64
N ASN A 44 -6.00 -1.02 -10.64
CA ASN A 44 -5.46 -2.38 -10.80
C ASN A 44 -4.49 -2.80 -9.70
N SER A 45 -4.50 -2.14 -8.56
CA SER A 45 -3.62 -2.52 -7.46
C SER A 45 -4.23 -3.63 -6.63
N ILE A 46 -3.36 -4.45 -6.04
CA ILE A 46 -3.74 -5.56 -5.18
C ILE A 46 -3.06 -5.37 -3.83
N ILE A 47 -3.84 -5.35 -2.76
CA ILE A 47 -3.31 -5.29 -1.41
C ILE A 47 -3.76 -6.55 -0.71
N GLU A 48 -2.79 -7.37 -0.28
CA GLU A 48 -3.09 -8.64 0.35
C GLU A 48 -3.46 -8.45 1.82
N ASP A 49 -3.86 -9.54 2.47
CA ASP A 49 -4.44 -9.51 3.80
C ASP A 49 -3.52 -8.89 4.85
N TYR A 50 -4.11 -8.26 5.85
CA TYR A 50 -3.43 -7.75 7.05
C TYR A 50 -2.40 -6.66 6.78
N THR A 51 -2.47 -6.01 5.64
CA THR A 51 -1.57 -4.92 5.29
C THR A 51 -2.16 -3.59 5.74
N THR A 52 -1.30 -2.68 6.15
CA THR A 52 -1.70 -1.34 6.57
C THR A 52 -1.10 -0.33 5.60
N ILE A 53 -1.95 0.54 5.09
CA ILE A 53 -1.53 1.67 4.28
C ILE A 53 -1.72 2.92 5.12
N ALA A 54 -0.62 3.58 5.45
CA ALA A 54 -0.62 4.73 6.36
C ALA A 54 -1.18 5.98 5.67
N PRO A 55 -1.49 7.02 6.45
CA PRO A 55 -2.05 8.23 5.87
C PRO A 55 -1.19 8.84 4.77
N ASN A 56 -1.83 9.30 3.73
CA ASN A 56 -1.21 9.97 2.59
C ASN A 56 -0.27 9.10 1.76
N ALA A 57 -0.21 7.81 1.99
CA ALA A 57 0.58 6.93 1.13
C ALA A 57 -0.12 6.77 -0.20
N VAL A 58 0.66 6.60 -1.26
CA VAL A 58 0.13 6.47 -2.61
C VAL A 58 0.71 5.23 -3.26
N LEU A 59 -0.18 4.34 -3.68
CA LEU A 59 0.19 3.21 -4.53
C LEU A 59 -0.23 3.56 -5.95
N LEU A 60 0.72 3.79 -6.80
CA LEU A 60 0.43 4.11 -8.18
C LEU A 60 0.04 2.85 -8.93
N GLY A 61 -0.52 3.00 -10.12
CA GLY A 61 -1.23 1.92 -10.79
C GLY A 61 -0.52 0.57 -10.84
N ASN A 62 -1.31 -0.48 -10.72
CA ASN A 62 -0.85 -1.86 -10.90
C ASN A 62 0.23 -2.26 -9.89
N VAL A 63 0.08 -1.83 -8.64
CA VAL A 63 0.99 -2.18 -7.56
C VAL A 63 0.42 -3.37 -6.80
N LYS A 64 1.27 -4.31 -6.42
CA LYS A 64 0.87 -5.42 -5.58
C LYS A 64 1.67 -5.39 -4.29
N THR A 65 0.99 -5.34 -3.15
CA THR A 65 1.65 -5.53 -1.86
C THR A 65 1.24 -6.88 -1.29
N GLY A 66 2.20 -7.56 -0.70
CA GLY A 66 1.93 -8.84 -0.04
C GLY A 66 1.19 -8.68 1.26
N LYS A 67 1.17 -9.75 2.04
CA LYS A 67 0.50 -9.78 3.33
C LYS A 67 1.37 -9.18 4.42
N LEU A 68 0.73 -8.66 5.44
CA LEU A 68 1.44 -8.17 6.63
C LEU A 68 2.47 -7.11 6.31
N CYS A 69 2.17 -6.27 5.34
CA CYS A 69 3.04 -5.15 5.00
C CYS A 69 2.56 -3.89 5.71
N TYR A 70 3.48 -2.97 5.89
CA TYR A 70 3.15 -1.64 6.38
C TYR A 70 3.74 -0.61 5.43
N ILE A 71 2.89 0.16 4.80
CA ILE A 71 3.33 1.22 3.89
C ILE A 71 3.21 2.54 4.63
N GLY A 72 4.34 3.16 4.94
CA GLY A 72 4.41 4.31 5.81
C GLY A 72 3.78 5.57 5.23
N SER A 73 3.55 6.55 6.10
CA SER A 73 2.92 7.81 5.71
C SER A 73 3.72 8.51 4.63
N ASN A 74 3.02 9.05 3.65
CA ASN A 74 3.62 9.82 2.55
C ASN A 74 4.56 8.99 1.68
N ALA A 75 4.58 7.67 1.83
CA ALA A 75 5.37 6.82 0.94
C ALA A 75 4.70 6.76 -0.43
N THR A 76 5.50 6.57 -1.45
CA THR A 76 5.02 6.42 -2.82
C THR A 76 5.58 5.14 -3.40
N ILE A 77 4.69 4.30 -3.91
CA ILE A 77 5.09 3.08 -4.61
C ILE A 77 4.86 3.32 -6.09
N LEU A 78 5.91 3.28 -6.89
CA LEU A 78 5.80 3.56 -8.31
C LEU A 78 4.99 2.49 -9.03
N PRO A 79 4.50 2.79 -10.25
CA PRO A 79 3.64 1.84 -10.95
C PRO A 79 4.32 0.50 -11.22
N ASN A 80 3.52 -0.55 -11.22
CA ASN A 80 3.95 -1.91 -11.60
C ASN A 80 4.93 -2.56 -10.63
N ILE A 81 5.00 -2.05 -9.39
CA ILE A 81 5.90 -2.60 -8.37
C ILE A 81 5.19 -3.73 -7.63
N CYS A 82 5.95 -4.78 -7.34
CA CYS A 82 5.49 -5.91 -6.54
C CYS A 82 6.29 -5.95 -5.25
N ILE A 83 5.59 -5.99 -4.12
CA ILE A 83 6.21 -6.02 -2.78
C ILE A 83 5.81 -7.32 -2.11
N CYS A 84 6.80 -8.08 -1.65
CA CYS A 84 6.54 -9.36 -0.99
C CYS A 84 5.95 -9.18 0.41
N ASP A 85 5.63 -10.30 1.07
CA ASP A 85 5.06 -10.28 2.42
C ASP A 85 6.05 -9.72 3.44
N ASN A 86 5.52 -9.20 4.52
CA ASN A 86 6.30 -8.79 5.69
C ASN A 86 7.32 -7.69 5.40
N VAL A 87 6.92 -6.70 4.62
CA VAL A 87 7.76 -5.55 4.29
C VAL A 87 7.22 -4.32 4.99
N VAL A 88 8.12 -3.52 5.54
CA VAL A 88 7.80 -2.20 6.06
C VAL A 88 8.45 -1.18 5.14
N VAL A 89 7.65 -0.28 4.61
CA VAL A 89 8.16 0.87 3.84
C VAL A 89 8.08 2.07 4.75
N GLY A 90 9.21 2.71 5.00
CA GLY A 90 9.28 3.84 5.92
C GLY A 90 8.55 5.07 5.39
N ALA A 91 8.25 5.99 6.30
CA ALA A 91 7.55 7.22 5.94
C ALA A 91 8.36 8.00 4.90
N GLY A 92 7.65 8.53 3.92
CA GLY A 92 8.27 9.37 2.89
C GLY A 92 9.14 8.62 1.89
N ALA A 93 9.25 7.31 1.99
CA ALA A 93 10.08 6.55 1.06
C ALA A 93 9.42 6.49 -0.32
N VAL A 94 10.26 6.32 -1.34
CA VAL A 94 9.77 6.11 -2.71
C VAL A 94 10.32 4.77 -3.20
N VAL A 95 9.42 3.82 -3.38
CA VAL A 95 9.79 2.48 -3.84
C VAL A 95 9.82 2.48 -5.36
N THR A 96 11.01 2.26 -5.91
CA THR A 96 11.24 2.34 -7.36
C THR A 96 11.47 0.98 -8.02
N LYS A 97 11.64 -0.07 -7.23
CA LYS A 97 11.90 -1.42 -7.72
C LYS A 97 11.11 -2.41 -6.88
N ASP A 98 10.87 -3.59 -7.45
CA ASP A 98 10.24 -4.67 -6.69
C ASP A 98 11.02 -4.96 -5.41
N ILE A 99 10.30 -5.31 -4.37
CA ILE A 99 10.89 -5.73 -3.11
C ILE A 99 10.60 -7.20 -2.94
N THR A 100 11.66 -8.00 -2.96
CA THR A 100 11.54 -9.46 -2.95
C THR A 100 12.00 -10.10 -1.65
N THR A 101 12.52 -9.30 -0.71
CA THR A 101 13.02 -9.80 0.58
C THR A 101 12.31 -9.03 1.69
N PRO A 102 11.78 -9.71 2.70
CA PRO A 102 11.17 -9.02 3.84
C PRO A 102 12.16 -8.12 4.55
N GLY A 103 11.67 -7.06 5.15
CA GLY A 103 12.50 -6.12 5.87
C GLY A 103 11.92 -4.72 5.81
N THR A 104 12.68 -3.78 6.33
CA THR A 104 12.31 -2.37 6.36
C THR A 104 13.09 -1.61 5.30
N TYR A 105 12.37 -0.86 4.49
CA TYR A 105 12.95 -0.12 3.37
C TYR A 105 12.68 1.36 3.56
N VAL A 106 13.72 2.17 3.46
CA VAL A 106 13.62 3.62 3.72
C VAL A 106 14.33 4.42 2.64
N GLY A 107 13.92 5.65 2.50
CA GLY A 107 14.62 6.63 1.67
C GLY A 107 14.07 6.78 0.27
N VAL A 108 14.75 7.60 -0.52
CA VAL A 108 14.39 7.92 -1.91
C VAL A 108 15.66 7.78 -2.75
N PRO A 109 15.81 6.70 -3.53
CA PRO A 109 14.93 5.53 -3.63
C PRO A 109 15.01 4.68 -2.36
N ALA A 110 13.94 3.94 -2.10
CA ALA A 110 13.87 3.08 -0.91
C ALA A 110 14.92 1.99 -0.98
N ARG A 111 15.59 1.78 0.14
CA ARG A 111 16.62 0.75 0.25
C ARG A 111 16.47 0.02 1.56
N LEU A 112 16.88 -1.23 1.57
CA LEU A 112 16.82 -2.06 2.77
C LEU A 112 17.62 -1.42 3.89
N LEU A 113 16.96 -1.20 5.02
CA LEU A 113 17.59 -0.68 6.21
C LEU A 113 18.30 -1.84 6.90
N LYS A 114 19.62 -1.75 6.99
CA LYS A 114 20.40 -2.80 7.62
C LYS A 114 20.66 -2.46 9.06
N ASP A 115 20.71 -3.49 9.88
CA ASP A 115 21.07 -3.31 11.27
C ASP A 115 22.50 -2.82 11.37
N ILE A 116 22.70 -1.94 12.31
CA ILE A 116 24.01 -1.37 12.53
C ILE A 116 24.77 -2.19 13.57
#